data_760431c44a8a6722f7041e345e815181
#
_entry.id   760431c44a8a6722f7041e345e815181
#
_cell.length_a   1.000
_cell.length_b   1.000
_cell.length_c   1.000
_cell.angle_alpha   90.00
_cell.angle_beta   90.00
_cell.angle_gamma   90.00
#
_symmetry.space_group_name_H-M   'P 1'
#
loop_
_entity.id
_entity.type
_entity.pdbx_description
1 polymer ?
#
loop_
_entity_poly.entity_id
_entity_poly.type
_entity_poly.pdbx_seq_one_letter_code
_entity_poly.pdbx_strand_id
1 'polypeptide(L)'
;MSETGPRGYLLDTHALIWALKEPERLSSPARAAVRRGPNALSVVSYWEVMLKSMKGTLDVGDPRTWWQDALDQLAANALPLRPAHVAALHDLPPIHKDPFDRMLIAQATVDGLTLVSMDAEVARYASARLRVIV
;
A
#
# COMPACT_ATOMS: atom_id res chain seq x y z
N MET A 1 -8.57 16.43 22.10
CA MET A 1 -8.80 15.06 21.66
C MET A 1 -7.58 14.51 20.95
N SER A 2 -7.17 13.37 21.33
CA SER A 2 -6.00 12.78 20.71
C SER A 2 -6.40 11.69 19.74
N GLU A 3 -5.61 11.56 18.70
CA GLU A 3 -5.74 10.51 17.72
C GLU A 3 -5.05 9.27 18.24
N THR A 4 -5.79 8.32 18.74
CA THR A 4 -5.20 7.10 19.28
C THR A 4 -5.13 5.96 18.28
N GLY A 5 -5.84 6.06 17.17
CA GLY A 5 -5.84 5.05 16.14
C GLY A 5 -5.09 5.51 14.89
N PRO A 6 -4.91 4.62 13.93
CA PRO A 6 -4.34 4.99 12.64
C PRO A 6 -5.29 5.91 11.89
N ARG A 7 -4.72 6.80 11.07
CA ARG A 7 -5.51 7.66 10.20
C ARG A 7 -6.14 6.91 9.04
N GLY A 8 -5.76 5.67 8.89
CA GLY A 8 -6.21 4.81 7.84
C GLY A 8 -5.11 3.85 7.45
N TYR A 9 -5.36 3.12 6.37
CA TYR A 9 -4.49 2.05 5.92
C TYR A 9 -4.05 2.30 4.50
N LEU A 10 -2.76 2.11 4.24
CA LEU A 10 -2.21 2.07 2.89
C LEU A 10 -1.92 0.61 2.58
N LEU A 11 -2.52 0.08 1.51
CA LEU A 11 -2.24 -1.28 1.07
C LEU A 11 -1.04 -1.26 0.14
N ASP A 12 -0.06 -2.14 0.36
CA ASP A 12 0.99 -2.28 -0.63
C ASP A 12 0.43 -3.01 -1.85
N THR A 13 1.21 -3.10 -2.92
CA THR A 13 0.68 -3.59 -4.20
C THR A 13 0.20 -5.03 -4.11
N HIS A 14 0.92 -5.92 -3.43
CA HIS A 14 0.49 -7.31 -3.29
C HIS A 14 -0.74 -7.45 -2.41
N ALA A 15 -0.79 -6.72 -1.30
CA ALA A 15 -1.96 -6.73 -0.42
C ALA A 15 -3.20 -6.23 -1.17
N LEU A 16 -3.04 -5.19 -1.99
CA LEU A 16 -4.10 -4.66 -2.83
C LEU A 16 -4.62 -5.72 -3.81
N ILE A 17 -3.72 -6.39 -4.52
CA ILE A 17 -4.10 -7.41 -5.49
C ILE A 17 -4.82 -8.57 -4.80
N TRP A 18 -4.30 -9.04 -3.66
CA TRP A 18 -4.93 -10.12 -2.93
C TRP A 18 -6.28 -9.70 -2.33
N ALA A 19 -6.39 -8.49 -1.84
CA ALA A 19 -7.67 -8.00 -1.30
C ALA A 19 -8.78 -8.05 -2.36
N LEU A 20 -8.43 -7.85 -3.63
CA LEU A 20 -9.38 -7.90 -4.73
C LEU A 20 -9.65 -9.31 -5.24
N LYS A 21 -8.60 -10.13 -5.37
CA LYS A 21 -8.71 -11.44 -6.03
C LYS A 21 -8.87 -12.61 -5.07
N GLU A 22 -8.11 -12.59 -3.96
CA GLU A 22 -8.05 -13.71 -3.03
C GLU A 22 -7.89 -13.17 -1.61
N PRO A 23 -8.93 -12.51 -1.06
CA PRO A 23 -8.80 -11.89 0.27
C PRO A 23 -8.44 -12.89 1.37
N GLU A 24 -8.73 -14.18 1.17
CA GLU A 24 -8.35 -15.23 2.13
C GLU A 24 -6.84 -15.43 2.25
N ARG A 25 -6.06 -14.90 1.31
CA ARG A 25 -4.59 -14.94 1.39
C ARG A 25 -4.04 -13.88 2.32
N LEU A 26 -4.84 -12.88 2.65
CA LEU A 26 -4.44 -11.90 3.64
C LEU A 26 -4.53 -12.51 5.03
N SER A 27 -3.67 -12.09 5.94
CA SER A 27 -3.78 -12.48 7.34
C SER A 27 -5.09 -11.96 7.94
N SER A 28 -5.53 -12.54 9.05
CA SER A 28 -6.74 -12.07 9.72
C SER A 28 -6.66 -10.60 10.12
N PRO A 29 -5.55 -10.11 10.69
CA PRO A 29 -5.43 -8.68 10.98
C PRO A 29 -5.49 -7.80 9.74
N ALA A 30 -4.88 -8.24 8.63
CA ALA A 30 -4.92 -7.48 7.38
C ALA A 30 -6.33 -7.40 6.82
N ARG A 31 -7.07 -8.52 6.80
CA ARG A 31 -8.46 -8.51 6.34
C ARG A 31 -9.32 -7.60 7.19
N ALA A 32 -9.14 -7.65 8.50
CA ALA A 32 -9.91 -6.80 9.41
C ALA A 32 -9.63 -5.31 9.15
N ALA A 33 -8.36 -4.96 8.90
CA ALA A 33 -7.97 -3.58 8.61
C ALA A 33 -8.61 -3.11 7.30
N VAL A 34 -8.56 -3.91 6.26
CA VAL A 34 -9.13 -3.56 4.95
C VAL A 34 -10.65 -3.35 5.05
N ARG A 35 -11.34 -4.19 5.81
CA ARG A 35 -12.78 -4.02 6.02
C ARG A 35 -13.13 -2.77 6.79
N ARG A 36 -12.32 -2.44 7.77
CA ARG A 36 -12.58 -1.29 8.64
C ARG A 36 -12.29 0.02 7.93
N GLY A 37 -11.17 0.09 7.24
CA GLY A 37 -10.72 1.31 6.58
C GLY A 37 -10.54 2.49 7.54
N PRO A 38 -10.43 3.70 7.02
CA PRO A 38 -10.43 4.04 5.61
C PRO A 38 -9.18 3.54 4.89
N ASN A 39 -9.34 3.17 3.63
CA ASN A 39 -8.25 2.62 2.82
C ASN A 39 -7.72 3.64 1.84
N ALA A 40 -6.41 3.62 1.64
CA ALA A 40 -5.73 4.40 0.61
C ALA A 40 -5.01 3.45 -0.34
N LEU A 41 -5.10 3.74 -1.63
CA LEU A 41 -4.34 3.04 -2.66
C LEU A 41 -3.43 4.07 -3.32
N SER A 42 -2.14 3.81 -3.32
CA SER A 42 -1.18 4.75 -3.87
C SER A 42 -1.15 4.70 -5.39
N VAL A 43 -0.98 5.86 -6.01
CA VAL A 43 -0.69 5.92 -7.45
C VAL A 43 0.61 5.20 -7.79
N VAL A 44 1.49 4.99 -6.81
CA VAL A 44 2.71 4.18 -6.98
C VAL A 44 2.34 2.72 -7.27
N SER A 45 1.35 2.18 -6.58
CA SER A 45 0.84 0.83 -6.87
C SER A 45 0.20 0.75 -8.26
N TYR A 46 -0.54 1.79 -8.63
CA TYR A 46 -1.10 1.87 -9.97
C TYR A 46 0.00 1.84 -11.04
N TRP A 47 1.06 2.62 -10.81
CA TRP A 47 2.20 2.64 -11.71
C TRP A 47 2.87 1.26 -11.80
N GLU A 48 3.08 0.60 -10.67
CA GLU A 48 3.67 -0.74 -10.67
C GLU A 48 2.82 -1.74 -11.45
N VAL A 49 1.52 -1.75 -11.21
CA VAL A 49 0.58 -2.63 -11.91
C VAL A 49 0.57 -2.33 -13.42
N MET A 50 0.59 -1.04 -13.78
CA MET A 50 0.65 -0.63 -15.18
C MET A 50 1.88 -1.20 -15.87
N LEU A 51 3.06 -1.06 -15.25
CA LEU A 51 4.29 -1.58 -15.83
C LEU A 51 4.27 -3.10 -15.98
N LYS A 52 3.80 -3.80 -14.97
CA LYS A 52 3.73 -5.27 -15.00
C LYS A 52 2.69 -5.76 -16.01
N SER A 53 1.59 -5.06 -16.14
CA SER A 53 0.57 -5.36 -17.16
C SER A 53 1.14 -5.18 -18.57
N MET A 54 1.86 -4.09 -18.80
CA MET A 54 2.47 -3.83 -20.10
C MET A 54 3.54 -4.86 -20.47
N LYS A 55 4.23 -5.41 -19.46
CA LYS A 55 5.23 -6.47 -19.68
C LYS A 55 4.60 -7.85 -19.83
N GLY A 56 3.31 -7.99 -19.57
CA GLY A 56 2.63 -9.28 -19.61
C GLY A 56 2.88 -10.18 -18.42
N THR A 57 3.45 -9.64 -17.33
CA THR A 57 3.72 -10.44 -16.13
C THR A 57 2.58 -10.40 -15.12
N LEU A 58 1.59 -9.54 -15.33
CA LEU A 58 0.42 -9.43 -14.49
C LEU A 58 -0.79 -9.12 -15.37
N ASP A 59 -1.85 -9.92 -15.25
CA ASP A 59 -3.07 -9.71 -16.00
C ASP A 59 -4.17 -9.20 -15.09
N VAL A 60 -4.54 -7.95 -15.30
CA VAL A 60 -5.66 -7.30 -14.61
C VAL A 60 -6.69 -6.77 -15.62
N GLY A 61 -6.60 -7.20 -16.87
CA GLY A 61 -7.36 -6.62 -17.97
C GLY A 61 -6.78 -5.26 -18.35
N ASP A 62 -7.64 -4.29 -18.61
CA ASP A 62 -7.17 -2.92 -18.85
C ASP A 62 -6.80 -2.30 -17.50
N PRO A 63 -5.52 -1.95 -17.26
CA PRO A 63 -5.11 -1.43 -15.96
C PRO A 63 -5.81 -0.13 -15.58
N ARG A 64 -6.27 0.66 -16.55
CA ARG A 64 -6.95 1.92 -16.27
C ARG A 64 -8.34 1.68 -15.70
N THR A 65 -9.07 0.72 -16.24
CA THR A 65 -10.36 0.30 -15.70
C THR A 65 -10.16 -0.41 -14.35
N TRP A 66 -9.15 -1.27 -14.27
CA TRP A 66 -8.83 -1.98 -13.03
C TRP A 66 -8.60 -1.01 -11.86
N TRP A 67 -7.89 0.08 -12.10
CA TRP A 67 -7.59 1.05 -11.04
C TRP A 67 -8.87 1.63 -10.43
N GLN A 68 -9.79 2.09 -11.28
CA GLN A 68 -11.05 2.65 -10.79
C GLN A 68 -11.89 1.61 -10.06
N ASP A 69 -11.94 0.39 -10.59
CA ASP A 69 -12.66 -0.71 -9.95
C ASP A 69 -12.07 -1.05 -8.59
N ALA A 70 -10.76 -1.03 -8.48
CA ALA A 70 -10.08 -1.30 -7.21
C ALA A 70 -10.47 -0.26 -6.15
N LEU A 71 -10.44 1.02 -6.52
CA LEU A 71 -10.86 2.08 -5.61
C LEU A 71 -12.31 1.88 -5.15
N ASP A 72 -13.19 1.53 -6.08
CA ASP A 72 -14.60 1.35 -5.76
C ASP A 72 -14.81 0.12 -4.86
N GLN A 73 -14.20 -1.02 -5.21
CA GLN A 73 -14.40 -2.26 -4.47
C GLN A 73 -13.88 -2.18 -3.04
N LEU A 74 -12.80 -1.46 -2.83
CA LEU A 74 -12.20 -1.34 -1.50
C LEU A 74 -12.64 -0.08 -0.77
N ALA A 75 -13.58 0.67 -1.35
CA ALA A 75 -14.04 1.95 -0.80
C ALA A 75 -12.83 2.83 -0.44
N ALA A 76 -11.87 2.89 -1.36
CA ALA A 76 -10.58 3.50 -1.10
C ALA A 76 -10.44 4.85 -1.78
N ASN A 77 -9.54 5.67 -1.24
CA ASN A 77 -9.13 6.92 -1.85
C ASN A 77 -7.77 6.75 -2.50
N ALA A 78 -7.56 7.43 -3.63
CA ALA A 78 -6.26 7.44 -4.27
C ALA A 78 -5.30 8.33 -3.48
N LEU A 79 -4.09 7.83 -3.23
CA LEU A 79 -3.04 8.58 -2.55
C LEU A 79 -2.05 9.08 -3.60
N PRO A 80 -1.96 10.38 -3.83
CA PRO A 80 -1.01 10.91 -4.79
C PRO A 80 0.42 10.85 -4.27
N LEU A 81 1.39 10.84 -5.18
CA LEU A 81 2.79 10.91 -4.84
C LEU A 81 3.18 12.39 -4.74
N ARG A 82 3.67 12.79 -3.58
CA ARG A 82 4.07 14.19 -3.32
C ARG A 82 5.58 14.29 -3.11
N PRO A 83 6.17 15.48 -3.29
CA PRO A 83 7.59 15.68 -3.05
C PRO A 83 8.04 15.26 -1.64
N ALA A 84 7.21 15.43 -0.62
CA ALA A 84 7.53 15.01 0.74
C ALA A 84 7.77 13.50 0.83
N HIS A 85 7.01 12.72 0.05
CA HIS A 85 7.19 11.27 0.00
C HIS A 85 8.56 10.92 -0.59
N VAL A 86 8.92 11.57 -1.67
CA VAL A 86 10.21 11.32 -2.32
C VAL A 86 11.35 11.71 -1.40
N ALA A 87 11.25 12.85 -0.74
CA ALA A 87 12.28 13.31 0.18
C ALA A 87 12.47 12.34 1.35
N ALA A 88 11.40 11.72 1.83
CA ALA A 88 11.47 10.78 2.95
C ALA A 88 12.27 9.51 2.61
N LEU A 89 12.44 9.18 1.33
CA LEU A 89 13.27 8.04 0.94
C LEU A 89 14.71 8.16 1.45
N HIS A 90 15.21 9.38 1.60
CA HIS A 90 16.57 9.62 2.03
C HIS A 90 16.86 9.03 3.41
N ASP A 91 15.86 9.01 4.27
CA ASP A 91 16.00 8.56 5.66
C ASP A 91 15.63 7.10 5.88
N LEU A 92 15.15 6.40 4.85
CA LEU A 92 14.78 4.99 5.01
C LEU A 92 16.02 4.11 5.07
N PRO A 93 16.06 3.16 6.04
CA PRO A 93 17.16 2.21 6.07
C PRO A 93 17.15 1.32 4.82
N PRO A 94 18.32 0.82 4.38
CA PRO A 94 18.42 0.04 3.15
C PRO A 94 18.08 -1.44 3.37
N ILE A 95 16.91 -1.72 3.89
CA ILE A 95 16.47 -3.09 4.16
C ILE A 95 15.91 -3.74 2.90
N HIS A 96 14.99 -3.05 2.22
CA HIS A 96 14.33 -3.54 1.01
C HIS A 96 14.91 -2.83 -0.20
N LYS A 97 15.07 -3.57 -1.32
CA LYS A 97 15.65 -3.00 -2.54
C LYS A 97 14.60 -2.52 -3.55
N ASP A 98 13.37 -3.02 -3.45
CA ASP A 98 12.32 -2.70 -4.40
C ASP A 98 11.92 -1.22 -4.26
N PRO A 99 12.08 -0.42 -5.31
CA PRO A 99 11.79 1.02 -5.23
C PRO A 99 10.31 1.31 -5.03
N PHE A 100 9.42 0.47 -5.53
CA PHE A 100 7.97 0.68 -5.33
C PHE A 100 7.63 0.49 -3.85
N ASP A 101 8.10 -0.60 -3.25
CA ASP A 101 7.85 -0.86 -1.83
C ASP A 101 8.45 0.22 -0.95
N ARG A 102 9.66 0.69 -1.25
CA ARG A 102 10.29 1.75 -0.50
C ARG A 102 9.48 3.04 -0.56
N MET A 103 8.91 3.36 -1.71
CA MET A 103 8.07 4.55 -1.85
C MET A 103 6.78 4.42 -1.05
N LEU A 104 6.16 3.24 -1.05
CA LEU A 104 4.95 3.00 -0.25
C LEU A 104 5.25 3.15 1.26
N ILE A 105 6.40 2.65 1.70
CA ILE A 105 6.85 2.83 3.08
C ILE A 105 7.01 4.31 3.42
N ALA A 106 7.64 5.07 2.53
CA ALA A 106 7.81 6.51 2.71
C ALA A 106 6.47 7.23 2.79
N GLN A 107 5.53 6.88 1.91
CA GLN A 107 4.20 7.49 1.91
C GLN A 107 3.45 7.22 3.21
N ALA A 108 3.45 5.97 3.66
CA ALA A 108 2.77 5.61 4.89
C ALA A 108 3.38 6.36 6.09
N THR A 109 4.70 6.47 6.12
CA THR A 109 5.40 7.17 7.20
C THR A 109 5.05 8.65 7.23
N VAL A 110 5.11 9.32 6.08
CA VAL A 110 4.83 10.76 6.00
C VAL A 110 3.38 11.07 6.34
N ASP A 111 2.46 10.26 5.84
CA ASP A 111 1.04 10.54 5.98
C ASP A 111 0.41 9.93 7.25
N GLY A 112 1.20 9.22 8.05
CA GLY A 112 0.69 8.63 9.29
C GLY A 112 -0.28 7.49 9.06
N LEU A 113 -0.12 6.75 7.96
CA LEU A 113 -0.97 5.60 7.65
C LEU A 113 -0.32 4.31 8.16
N THR A 114 -1.17 3.34 8.51
CA THR A 114 -0.69 2.00 8.80
C THR A 114 -0.54 1.26 7.47
N LEU A 115 0.64 0.70 7.22
CA LEU A 115 0.91 -0.02 6.00
C LEU A 115 0.46 -1.48 6.14
N VAL A 116 -0.36 -1.94 5.21
CA VAL A 116 -0.79 -3.34 5.15
C VAL A 116 0.05 -4.03 4.09
N SER A 117 0.82 -5.03 4.50
CA SER A 117 1.75 -5.74 3.63
C SER A 117 1.86 -7.18 4.08
N MET A 118 2.05 -8.09 3.11
CA MET A 118 2.32 -9.50 3.42
C MET A 118 3.81 -9.82 3.31
N ASP A 119 4.66 -8.81 3.13
CA ASP A 119 6.10 -8.97 2.94
C ASP A 119 6.81 -8.76 4.28
N ALA A 120 7.52 -9.80 4.75
CA ALA A 120 8.27 -9.74 6.00
C ALA A 120 9.36 -8.66 5.99
N GLU A 121 9.94 -8.38 4.84
CA GLU A 121 10.96 -7.33 4.75
C GLU A 121 10.36 -5.94 4.95
N VAL A 122 9.14 -5.73 4.46
CA VAL A 122 8.42 -4.48 4.68
C VAL A 122 8.14 -4.30 6.18
N ALA A 123 7.79 -5.39 6.86
CA ALA A 123 7.53 -5.35 8.30
C ALA A 123 8.74 -4.88 9.11
N ARG A 124 9.95 -5.08 8.60
CA ARG A 124 11.18 -4.64 9.27
C ARG A 124 11.33 -3.12 9.34
N TYR A 125 10.53 -2.38 8.59
CA TYR A 125 10.50 -0.92 8.65
C TYR A 125 9.61 -0.37 9.76
N ALA A 126 8.90 -1.24 10.47
CA ALA A 126 8.04 -0.78 11.58
C ALA A 126 8.89 -0.01 12.61
N SER A 127 8.35 1.10 13.08
CA SER A 127 9.07 2.01 13.96
C SER A 127 8.05 2.82 14.77
N ALA A 128 8.55 3.79 15.55
CA ALA A 128 7.67 4.72 16.26
C ALA A 128 6.80 5.53 15.31
N ARG A 129 7.23 5.67 14.04
CA ARG A 129 6.53 6.49 13.04
C ARG A 129 5.74 5.67 12.03
N LEU A 130 5.92 4.35 12.00
CA LEU A 130 5.27 3.50 11.01
C LEU A 130 4.77 2.22 11.65
N ARG A 131 3.47 1.98 11.54
CA ARG A 131 2.85 0.71 11.90
C ARG A 131 2.69 -0.12 10.64
N VAL A 132 3.01 -1.39 10.74
CA VAL A 132 2.86 -2.35 9.64
C VAL A 132 2.03 -3.52 10.13
N ILE A 133 1.00 -3.87 9.35
CA ILE A 133 0.19 -5.07 9.56
C ILE A 133 0.60 -6.07 8.48
N VAL A 134 1.03 -7.24 8.93
CA VAL A 134 1.35 -8.35 8.04
C VAL A 134 0.43 -9.54 8.30
#